data_b94e12ab0af9400cbc3171e06c08bac1
#
_entry.id   b94e12ab0af9400cbc3171e06c08bac1
#
_cell.length_a   1.000
_cell.length_b   1.000
_cell.length_c   1.000
_cell.angle_alpha   90.00
_cell.angle_beta   90.00
_cell.angle_gamma   90.00
#
_symmetry.space_group_name_H-M   'P 1'
#
loop_
_entity.id
_entity.type
_entity.pdbx_description
1 polymer ?
#
loop_
_entity_poly.entity_id
_entity_poly.type
_entity_poly.pdbx_seq_one_letter_code
_entity_poly.pdbx_strand_id
1 'polypeptide(L)'
;VELAFDRWNFEALRQQFVAEGIPEEKMISFGQGYVSLSAPTKELEKIVLSQKLIHNNNPVLRWNASNVSVEIDAAENIKPSKKKSTEKIDGIVALVMALGRAITQPAEEGSVYDKRGIISL
;
A
#
# COMPACT_ATOMS: atom_id res chain seq x y z
N VAL A 1 10.82 -4.00 9.44
CA VAL A 1 10.52 -3.51 8.09
C VAL A 1 10.23 -4.69 7.18
N GLU A 2 9.19 -4.60 6.40
CA GLU A 2 8.78 -5.60 5.42
C GLU A 2 8.71 -4.99 4.02
N LEU A 3 8.83 -5.84 3.00
CA LEU A 3 8.63 -5.49 1.61
C LEU A 3 7.42 -6.25 1.07
N ALA A 4 6.33 -5.53 0.77
CA ALA A 4 5.15 -6.12 0.15
C ALA A 4 5.28 -6.06 -1.38
N PHE A 5 4.95 -7.14 -2.07
CA PHE A 5 5.08 -7.21 -3.52
C PHE A 5 3.91 -7.96 -4.17
N ASP A 6 3.63 -7.63 -5.44
CA ASP A 6 2.79 -8.46 -6.31
C ASP A 6 3.65 -9.63 -6.82
N ARG A 7 3.17 -10.85 -6.64
CA ARG A 7 3.92 -12.07 -6.98
C ARG A 7 4.23 -12.23 -8.48
N TRP A 8 3.54 -11.51 -9.37
CA TRP A 8 3.79 -11.61 -10.80
C TRP A 8 5.14 -11.00 -11.16
N ASN A 9 5.98 -11.78 -11.85
CA ASN A 9 7.30 -11.36 -12.34
C ASN A 9 8.27 -10.90 -11.23
N PHE A 10 8.04 -11.27 -9.99
CA PHE A 10 8.88 -10.85 -8.87
C PHE A 10 10.08 -11.78 -8.62
N GLU A 11 10.04 -13.02 -9.10
CA GLU A 11 11.03 -14.05 -8.72
C GLU A 11 12.49 -13.64 -8.98
N ALA A 12 12.79 -13.07 -10.15
CA ALA A 12 14.15 -12.63 -10.47
C ALA A 12 14.61 -11.50 -9.51
N LEU A 13 13.70 -10.58 -9.21
CA LEU A 13 13.97 -9.48 -8.31
C LEU A 13 14.11 -9.97 -6.85
N ARG A 14 13.30 -10.95 -6.46
CA ARG A 14 13.39 -11.59 -5.14
C ARG A 14 14.78 -12.19 -4.92
N GLN A 15 15.27 -12.95 -5.90
CA GLN A 15 16.60 -13.55 -5.82
C GLN A 15 17.68 -12.47 -5.67
N GLN A 16 17.56 -11.39 -6.39
CA GLN A 16 18.50 -10.29 -6.33
C GLN A 16 18.46 -9.60 -4.95
N PHE A 17 17.29 -9.37 -4.39
CA PHE A 17 17.13 -8.80 -3.06
C PHE A 17 17.71 -9.70 -1.96
N VAL A 18 17.52 -11.02 -2.07
CA VAL A 18 18.14 -11.98 -1.13
C VAL A 18 19.67 -11.90 -1.23
N ALA A 19 20.21 -11.81 -2.44
CA ALA A 19 21.65 -11.67 -2.65
C ALA A 19 22.20 -10.36 -2.05
N GLU A 20 21.40 -9.30 -2.02
CA GLU A 20 21.75 -8.02 -1.41
C GLU A 20 21.55 -7.99 0.11
N GLY A 21 21.14 -9.09 0.70
CA GLY A 21 21.03 -9.22 2.16
C GLY A 21 19.64 -8.93 2.74
N ILE A 22 18.60 -8.80 1.93
CA ILE A 22 17.24 -8.66 2.43
C ILE A 22 16.73 -10.05 2.83
N PRO A 23 16.35 -10.27 4.10
CA PRO A 23 15.85 -11.57 4.54
C PRO A 23 14.57 -11.96 3.81
N GLU A 24 14.49 -13.22 3.39
CA GLU A 24 13.34 -13.72 2.63
C GLU A 24 12.02 -13.60 3.41
N GLU A 25 12.06 -13.80 4.72
CA GLU A 25 10.89 -13.68 5.59
C GLU A 25 10.35 -12.24 5.68
N LYS A 26 11.09 -11.25 5.21
CA LYS A 26 10.65 -9.86 5.13
C LYS A 26 9.98 -9.51 3.81
N MET A 27 9.96 -10.43 2.86
CA MET A 27 9.33 -10.26 1.57
C MET A 27 7.95 -10.91 1.58
N ILE A 28 6.91 -10.09 1.54
CA ILE A 28 5.53 -10.53 1.73
C ILE A 28 4.76 -10.41 0.42
N SER A 29 4.26 -11.55 -0.06
CA SER A 29 3.36 -11.57 -1.22
C SER A 29 2.03 -10.91 -0.85
N PHE A 30 1.59 -9.96 -1.66
CA PHE A 30 0.36 -9.21 -1.41
C PHE A 30 -0.62 -9.38 -2.57
N GLY A 31 -1.83 -9.84 -2.28
CA GLY A 31 -2.86 -10.04 -3.30
C GLY A 31 -3.33 -8.73 -3.92
N GLN A 32 -3.72 -8.78 -5.18
CA GLN A 32 -4.18 -7.61 -5.94
C GLN A 32 -5.71 -7.55 -6.10
N GLY A 33 -6.44 -8.50 -5.49
CA GLY A 33 -7.89 -8.56 -5.53
C GLY A 33 -8.56 -7.76 -4.42
N TYR A 34 -9.89 -7.72 -4.44
CA TYR A 34 -10.69 -7.02 -3.44
C TYR A 34 -10.44 -7.51 -2.02
N VAL A 35 -10.23 -8.81 -1.82
CA VAL A 35 -9.99 -9.39 -0.49
C VAL A 35 -8.77 -8.76 0.18
N SER A 36 -7.70 -8.54 -0.56
CA SER A 36 -6.47 -7.98 -0.02
C SER A 36 -6.45 -6.46 -0.01
N LEU A 37 -7.02 -5.81 -1.02
CA LEU A 37 -6.88 -4.37 -1.23
C LEU A 37 -8.01 -3.54 -0.63
N SER A 38 -9.17 -4.10 -0.31
CA SER A 38 -10.33 -3.30 0.11
C SER A 38 -10.09 -2.58 1.44
N ALA A 39 -9.70 -3.29 2.48
CA ALA A 39 -9.47 -2.69 3.79
C ALA A 39 -8.38 -1.58 3.75
N PRO A 40 -7.21 -1.82 3.17
CA PRO A 40 -6.20 -0.77 3.10
C PRO A 40 -6.59 0.40 2.18
N THR A 41 -7.38 0.17 1.13
CA THR A 41 -7.88 1.26 0.28
C THR A 41 -8.84 2.17 1.06
N LYS A 42 -9.75 1.58 1.82
CA LYS A 42 -10.66 2.34 2.69
C LYS A 42 -9.90 3.10 3.79
N GLU A 43 -8.88 2.47 4.36
CA GLU A 43 -8.05 3.12 5.37
C GLU A 43 -7.24 4.29 4.79
N LEU A 44 -6.70 4.14 3.58
CA LEU A 44 -6.00 5.23 2.91
C LEU A 44 -6.93 6.43 2.69
N GLU A 45 -8.14 6.19 2.20
CA GLU A 45 -9.13 7.26 2.04
C GLU A 45 -9.40 7.97 3.37
N LYS A 46 -9.60 7.21 4.44
CA LYS A 46 -9.86 7.73 5.78
C LYS A 46 -8.72 8.61 6.29
N ILE A 47 -7.46 8.13 6.19
CA ILE A 47 -6.32 8.90 6.71
C ILE A 47 -6.01 10.13 5.86
N VAL A 48 -6.28 10.08 4.57
CA VAL A 48 -6.15 11.26 3.69
C VAL A 48 -7.19 12.31 4.04
N LEU A 49 -8.46 11.93 4.15
CA LEU A 49 -9.55 12.86 4.48
C LEU A 49 -9.40 13.46 5.88
N SER A 50 -8.85 12.70 6.83
CA SER A 50 -8.61 13.19 8.19
C SER A 50 -7.25 13.88 8.35
N GLN A 51 -6.50 14.06 7.28
CA GLN A 51 -5.18 14.71 7.26
C GLN A 51 -4.16 14.07 8.21
N LYS A 52 -4.23 12.75 8.34
CA LYS A 52 -3.31 11.97 9.18
C LYS A 52 -2.17 11.31 8.41
N LEU A 53 -2.09 11.53 7.10
CA LEU A 53 -1.03 11.01 6.28
C LEU A 53 0.05 12.08 6.10
N ILE A 54 1.28 11.75 6.53
CA ILE A 54 2.44 12.60 6.29
C ILE A 54 3.20 12.03 5.09
N HIS A 55 3.40 12.85 4.07
CA HIS A 55 4.17 12.49 2.88
C HIS A 55 5.07 13.65 2.47
N ASN A 56 6.13 13.35 1.73
CA ASN A 56 7.12 14.34 1.33
C ASN A 56 6.72 15.15 0.08
N ASN A 57 5.45 15.17 -0.24
CA ASN A 57 4.92 15.89 -1.40
C ASN A 57 5.60 15.47 -2.72
N ASN A 58 5.92 14.19 -2.84
CA ASN A 58 6.55 13.64 -4.04
C ASN A 58 5.67 13.90 -5.27
N PRO A 59 6.19 14.54 -6.33
CA PRO A 59 5.38 14.91 -7.48
C PRO A 59 4.84 13.71 -8.26
N VAL A 60 5.56 12.59 -8.28
CA VAL A 60 5.08 11.36 -8.93
C VAL A 60 3.92 10.76 -8.16
N LEU A 61 4.02 10.70 -6.83
CA LEU A 61 2.92 10.19 -5.99
C LEU A 61 1.68 11.08 -6.08
N ARG A 62 1.84 12.40 -6.10
CA ARG A 62 0.75 13.35 -6.31
C ARG A 62 0.07 13.15 -7.67
N TRP A 63 0.85 12.96 -8.71
CA TRP A 63 0.33 12.67 -10.04
C TRP A 63 -0.46 11.35 -10.05
N ASN A 64 0.09 10.29 -9.45
CA ASN A 64 -0.62 9.01 -9.28
C ASN A 64 -1.95 9.19 -8.55
N ALA A 65 -1.94 9.96 -7.46
CA ALA A 65 -3.15 10.23 -6.68
C ALA A 65 -4.23 10.96 -7.50
N SER A 66 -3.83 11.88 -8.38
CA SER A 66 -4.76 12.57 -9.27
C SER A 66 -5.35 11.67 -10.36
N ASN A 67 -4.68 10.57 -10.69
CA ASN A 67 -5.11 9.63 -11.72
C ASN A 67 -6.04 8.54 -11.19
N VAL A 68 -5.96 8.22 -9.90
CA VAL A 68 -6.57 7.01 -9.35
C VAL A 68 -8.10 7.06 -9.37
N SER A 69 -8.70 5.98 -9.84
CA SER A 69 -10.12 5.65 -9.69
C SER A 69 -10.23 4.32 -8.98
N VAL A 70 -11.37 4.07 -8.34
CA VAL A 70 -11.61 2.81 -7.63
C VAL A 70 -12.63 1.96 -8.36
N GLU A 71 -12.51 0.66 -8.21
CA GLU A 71 -13.54 -0.32 -8.56
C GLU A 71 -14.27 -0.74 -7.29
N ILE A 72 -15.57 -0.95 -7.41
CA ILE A 72 -16.43 -1.39 -6.30
C ILE A 72 -17.14 -2.66 -6.72
N ASP A 73 -17.10 -3.70 -5.89
CA ASP A 73 -17.84 -4.92 -6.15
C ASP A 73 -19.25 -4.89 -5.53
N ALA A 74 -20.03 -5.97 -5.72
CA ALA A 74 -21.41 -6.06 -5.21
C ALA A 74 -21.48 -6.04 -3.68
N ALA A 75 -20.41 -6.39 -2.98
CA ALA A 75 -20.33 -6.39 -1.51
C ALA A 75 -19.72 -5.09 -0.97
N GLU A 76 -19.61 -4.05 -1.80
CA GLU A 76 -19.01 -2.75 -1.45
C GLU A 76 -17.53 -2.80 -1.08
N ASN A 77 -16.81 -3.83 -1.51
CA ASN A 77 -15.35 -3.83 -1.44
C ASN A 77 -14.79 -2.93 -2.53
N ILE A 78 -13.72 -2.22 -2.21
CA ILE A 78 -13.09 -1.29 -3.14
C ILE A 78 -11.62 -1.63 -3.35
N LYS A 79 -11.09 -1.26 -4.50
CA LYS A 79 -9.65 -1.30 -4.78
C LYS A 79 -9.28 -0.26 -5.83
N PRO A 80 -8.02 0.20 -5.87
CA PRO A 80 -7.57 1.04 -6.98
C PRO A 80 -7.71 0.30 -8.31
N SER A 81 -8.20 0.97 -9.32
CA SER A 81 -8.45 0.38 -10.64
C SER A 81 -7.47 0.93 -11.67
N LYS A 82 -6.55 0.09 -12.14
CA LYS A 82 -5.67 0.44 -13.26
C LYS A 82 -6.47 0.65 -14.55
N LYS A 83 -7.55 -0.11 -14.72
CA LYS A 83 -8.40 -0.04 -15.90
C LYS A 83 -9.21 1.26 -16.00
N LYS A 84 -9.75 1.72 -14.87
CA LYS A 84 -10.60 2.91 -14.82
C LYS A 84 -9.83 4.19 -14.58
N SER A 85 -8.57 4.10 -14.15
CA SER A 85 -7.74 5.27 -13.89
C SER A 85 -7.29 5.93 -15.19
N THR A 86 -7.14 7.25 -15.16
CA THR A 86 -6.81 8.05 -16.35
C THR A 86 -5.37 7.82 -16.82
N GLU A 87 -4.45 7.54 -15.90
CA GLU A 87 -3.04 7.31 -16.13
C GLU A 87 -2.46 6.38 -15.06
N LYS A 88 -1.13 6.28 -14.96
CA LYS A 88 -0.44 5.39 -14.03
C LYS A 88 -0.78 5.66 -12.58
N ILE A 89 -0.93 4.60 -11.80
CA ILE A 89 -1.26 4.64 -10.37
C ILE A 89 -0.36 3.74 -9.53
N ASP A 90 0.78 3.32 -10.05
CA ASP A 90 1.64 2.32 -9.39
C ASP A 90 2.08 2.76 -7.98
N GLY A 91 2.35 4.04 -7.77
CA GLY A 91 2.70 4.58 -6.46
C GLY A 91 1.55 4.48 -5.45
N ILE A 92 0.32 4.69 -5.88
CA ILE A 92 -0.86 4.55 -5.02
C ILE A 92 -1.11 3.08 -4.67
N VAL A 93 -0.95 2.18 -5.63
CA VAL A 93 -1.08 0.74 -5.38
C VAL A 93 -0.01 0.29 -4.37
N ALA A 94 1.23 0.72 -4.55
CA ALA A 94 2.31 0.43 -3.61
C ALA A 94 2.02 0.96 -2.21
N LEU A 95 1.49 2.17 -2.10
CA LEU A 95 1.09 2.77 -0.83
C LEU A 95 -0.02 1.97 -0.15
N VAL A 96 -1.03 1.54 -0.91
CA VAL A 96 -2.13 0.70 -0.39
C VAL A 96 -1.58 -0.63 0.14
N MET A 97 -0.67 -1.26 -0.59
CA MET A 97 -0.04 -2.51 -0.16
C MET A 97 0.77 -2.33 1.13
N ALA A 98 1.57 -1.28 1.20
CA ALA A 98 2.35 -0.96 2.40
C ALA A 98 1.43 -0.72 3.60
N LEU A 99 0.36 0.05 3.41
CA LEU A 99 -0.64 0.30 4.44
C LEU A 99 -1.35 -0.99 4.87
N GLY A 100 -1.65 -1.88 3.92
CA GLY A 100 -2.23 -3.19 4.20
C GLY A 100 -1.37 -4.02 5.14
N ARG A 101 -0.05 -3.96 4.98
CA ARG A 101 0.87 -4.62 5.93
C ARG A 101 0.92 -3.89 7.27
N ALA A 102 0.93 -2.58 7.27
CA ALA A 102 0.98 -1.78 8.50
C ALA A 102 -0.22 -2.04 9.41
N ILE A 103 -1.42 -2.14 8.85
CA ILE A 103 -2.64 -2.35 9.65
C ILE A 103 -2.83 -3.79 10.12
N THR A 104 -2.13 -4.75 9.52
CA THR A 104 -2.20 -6.17 9.94
C THR A 104 -1.15 -6.53 10.98
N GLN A 105 -0.15 -5.68 11.19
CA GLN A 105 0.87 -5.94 12.20
C GLN A 105 0.37 -5.56 13.59
N PRO A 106 0.67 -6.38 14.62
CA PRO A 106 0.38 -5.97 15.98
C PRO A 106 1.15 -4.68 16.29
N ALA A 107 0.49 -3.77 17.00
CA ALA A 107 1.14 -2.56 17.47
C ALA A 107 2.33 -2.91 18.35
N GLU A 108 3.50 -2.38 18.05
CA GLU A 108 4.64 -2.47 18.96
C GLU A 108 4.36 -1.59 20.18
N GLU A 109 4.57 -2.13 21.37
CA GLU A 109 4.46 -1.35 22.60
C GLU A 109 5.38 -0.13 22.51
N GLY A 110 4.80 1.05 22.69
CA GLY A 110 5.54 2.30 22.60
C GLY A 110 5.67 2.89 21.21
N SER A 111 5.00 2.33 20.20
CA SER A 111 4.96 2.92 18.87
C SER A 111 4.36 4.33 18.92
N VAL A 112 5.10 5.29 18.39
CA VAL A 112 4.67 6.69 18.31
C VAL A 112 3.46 6.84 17.38
N TYR A 113 3.36 5.98 16.38
CA TYR A 113 2.25 6.01 15.42
C TYR A 113 0.91 5.69 16.07
N ASP A 114 0.86 4.68 16.93
CA ASP A 114 -0.39 4.29 17.62
C ASP A 114 -0.92 5.42 18.49
N LYS A 115 -0.01 6.11 19.18
CA LYS A 115 -0.38 7.20 20.08
C LYS A 115 -0.85 8.45 19.34
N ARG A 116 -0.34 8.70 18.14
CA ARG A 116 -0.62 9.91 17.35
C ARG A 116 -1.63 9.70 16.26
N GLY A 117 -1.87 8.45 15.84
CA GLY A 117 -2.71 8.13 14.69
C GLY A 117 -2.19 8.74 13.40
N ILE A 118 -0.89 8.96 13.28
CA ILE A 118 -0.23 9.58 12.13
C ILE A 118 0.70 8.55 11.48
N ILE A 119 0.62 8.44 10.16
CA ILE A 119 1.50 7.58 9.36
C ILE A 119 2.42 8.47 8.55
N SER A 120 3.75 8.25 8.68
CA SER A 120 4.76 8.95 7.90
C SER A 120 5.30 8.04 6.79
N LEU A 121 5.36 8.59 5.60
CA LEU A 121 5.89 7.91 4.42
C LEU A 121 7.25 8.46 4.01
#